data_7a1ade7bfb9769290d33c2a982fa240b
#
_entry.id   7a1ade7bfb9769290d33c2a982fa240b
#
_cell.length_a   1.000
_cell.length_b   1.000
_cell.length_c   1.000
_cell.angle_alpha   90.00
_cell.angle_beta   90.00
_cell.angle_gamma   90.00
#
_symmetry.space_group_name_H-M   'P 1'
#
loop_
_entity.id
_entity.type
_entity.pdbx_description
1 polymer ?
#
loop_
_entity_poly.entity_id
_entity_poly.type
_entity_poly.pdbx_seq_one_letter_code
_entity_poly.pdbx_strand_id
1 'polypeptide(L)'
;MQTFLKGKRVGYWMSEKKIKKLNFQAFADMCRKRGIEVIQLNLAKPIEDQGPLDVIIHKLTDVILEADQKDSESIQLVRRFQDYIEGHPETILLDPLPAIRTLLDRSKSYELIRRIETYMQDERLCSPPFMELMAECDEDTLKIVEKNGLAFPLVCKTRVAHGTNSHEMAIIFNPEGLRSIKPPCVIQSFISHNAVLYKVFVVGESYTVVERPSLKNFSPGASDRASIFFNSHNVSKPESSSILTALDKVEGVFERPCDEVIRGISKALRQALGISLFGIDIIINNKTGQHAVIDINAFPGTALLRLTNEQYLYLDVSLLLHKL
;
A
#
# COMPACT_ATOMS: atom_id res chain seq x y z
N MET A 1 -9.18 26.23 -20.21
CA MET A 1 -8.69 24.97 -19.59
C MET A 1 -9.12 23.67 -20.31
N GLN A 2 -10.26 23.63 -20.98
CA GLN A 2 -10.71 22.40 -21.71
C GLN A 2 -9.96 22.10 -23.02
N THR A 3 -9.30 23.04 -23.63
CA THR A 3 -8.64 22.92 -24.94
C THR A 3 -7.33 22.13 -24.93
N PHE A 4 -6.60 22.12 -23.83
CA PHE A 4 -5.29 21.46 -23.71
C PHE A 4 -5.33 19.94 -23.69
N LEU A 5 -6.48 19.33 -23.38
CA LEU A 5 -6.63 17.87 -23.25
C LEU A 5 -7.10 17.20 -24.49
N LYS A 6 -7.68 17.94 -25.44
CA LYS A 6 -8.23 17.39 -26.65
C LYS A 6 -7.11 16.78 -27.50
N GLY A 7 -7.24 15.50 -27.80
CA GLY A 7 -6.27 14.74 -28.56
C GLY A 7 -5.17 14.05 -27.75
N LYS A 8 -5.16 14.23 -26.43
CA LYS A 8 -4.27 13.46 -25.55
C LYS A 8 -4.68 12.01 -25.50
N ARG A 9 -3.70 11.10 -25.40
CA ARG A 9 -3.92 9.66 -25.41
C ARG A 9 -3.40 9.02 -24.11
N VAL A 10 -4.29 8.30 -23.43
CA VAL A 10 -4.01 7.55 -22.19
C VAL A 10 -4.05 6.06 -22.49
N GLY A 11 -2.92 5.38 -22.33
CA GLY A 11 -2.87 3.92 -22.31
C GLY A 11 -3.08 3.41 -20.89
N TYR A 12 -3.77 2.28 -20.72
CA TYR A 12 -3.84 1.64 -19.43
C TYR A 12 -3.67 0.14 -19.51
N TRP A 13 -3.11 -0.43 -18.45
CA TRP A 13 -3.05 -1.88 -18.26
C TRP A 13 -3.33 -2.26 -16.81
N MET A 14 -4.27 -3.14 -16.63
CA MET A 14 -4.56 -3.85 -15.38
C MET A 14 -5.39 -5.10 -15.68
N SER A 15 -5.45 -6.04 -14.74
CA SER A 15 -6.24 -7.28 -14.92
C SER A 15 -7.73 -6.99 -15.07
N GLU A 16 -8.43 -7.84 -15.82
CA GLU A 16 -9.88 -7.76 -16.04
C GLU A 16 -10.67 -7.64 -14.71
N LYS A 17 -10.26 -8.44 -13.72
CA LYS A 17 -10.83 -8.38 -12.36
C LYS A 17 -10.67 -6.99 -11.75
N LYS A 18 -9.52 -6.33 -11.99
CA LYS A 18 -9.25 -5.00 -11.46
C LYS A 18 -10.02 -3.93 -12.19
N ILE A 19 -10.11 -4.02 -13.52
CA ILE A 19 -10.93 -3.11 -14.37
C ILE A 19 -12.37 -3.09 -13.87
N LYS A 20 -12.97 -4.26 -13.68
CA LYS A 20 -14.35 -4.40 -13.17
C LYS A 20 -14.48 -3.85 -11.74
N LYS A 21 -13.55 -4.24 -10.86
CA LYS A 21 -13.57 -3.84 -9.45
C LYS A 21 -13.42 -2.33 -9.24
N LEU A 22 -12.68 -1.64 -10.12
CA LEU A 22 -12.50 -0.19 -10.09
C LEU A 22 -13.54 0.57 -10.92
N ASN A 23 -14.46 -0.11 -11.61
CA ASN A 23 -15.32 0.53 -12.62
C ASN A 23 -14.50 1.46 -13.55
N PHE A 24 -13.34 0.98 -14.01
CA PHE A 24 -12.39 1.78 -14.77
C PHE A 24 -13.01 2.29 -16.09
N GLN A 25 -14.03 1.60 -16.58
CA GLN A 25 -14.81 2.03 -17.75
C GLN A 25 -15.44 3.41 -17.54
N ALA A 26 -15.99 3.67 -16.36
CA ALA A 26 -16.59 4.99 -16.07
C ALA A 26 -15.54 6.11 -16.11
N PHE A 27 -14.32 5.84 -15.63
CA PHE A 27 -13.19 6.76 -15.77
C PHE A 27 -12.83 6.99 -17.24
N ALA A 28 -12.71 5.92 -18.03
CA ALA A 28 -12.40 6.01 -19.46
C ALA A 28 -13.45 6.83 -20.22
N ASP A 29 -14.73 6.62 -19.93
CA ASP A 29 -15.83 7.36 -20.56
C ASP A 29 -15.80 8.84 -20.22
N MET A 30 -15.42 9.17 -18.98
CA MET A 30 -15.26 10.56 -18.56
C MET A 30 -14.08 11.26 -19.25
N CYS A 31 -12.97 10.55 -19.43
CA CYS A 31 -11.83 11.04 -20.21
C CYS A 31 -12.26 11.32 -21.66
N ARG A 32 -12.98 10.38 -22.29
CA ARG A 32 -13.47 10.52 -23.67
C ARG A 32 -14.42 11.71 -23.84
N LYS A 33 -15.31 11.96 -22.86
CA LYS A 33 -16.17 13.16 -22.85
C LYS A 33 -15.37 14.47 -22.84
N ARG A 34 -14.12 14.45 -22.38
CA ARG A 34 -13.21 15.59 -22.37
C ARG A 34 -12.26 15.62 -23.57
N GLY A 35 -12.46 14.73 -24.55
CA GLY A 35 -11.65 14.66 -25.75
C GLY A 35 -10.32 13.92 -25.59
N ILE A 36 -10.16 13.16 -24.50
CA ILE A 36 -9.00 12.31 -24.24
C ILE A 36 -9.30 10.91 -24.81
N GLU A 37 -8.41 10.38 -25.62
CA GLU A 37 -8.48 8.98 -26.06
C GLU A 37 -7.98 8.07 -24.95
N VAL A 38 -8.72 6.99 -24.66
CA VAL A 38 -8.32 5.99 -23.64
C VAL A 38 -8.30 4.62 -24.30
N ILE A 39 -7.13 3.97 -24.29
CA ILE A 39 -6.91 2.66 -24.88
C ILE A 39 -6.41 1.66 -23.84
N GLN A 40 -6.89 0.42 -23.96
CA GLN A 40 -6.34 -0.69 -23.18
C GLN A 40 -5.11 -1.23 -23.91
N LEU A 41 -3.97 -1.24 -23.21
CA LEU A 41 -2.73 -1.75 -23.77
C LEU A 41 -2.74 -3.27 -23.82
N ASN A 42 -2.25 -3.80 -24.93
CA ASN A 42 -1.96 -5.23 -25.09
C ASN A 42 -0.45 -5.46 -24.91
N LEU A 43 -0.05 -6.00 -23.77
CA LEU A 43 1.37 -6.23 -23.47
C LEU A 43 2.00 -7.35 -24.32
N ALA A 44 1.21 -8.17 -25.01
CA ALA A 44 1.74 -9.17 -25.96
C ALA A 44 2.24 -8.54 -27.26
N LYS A 45 1.86 -7.29 -27.54
CA LYS A 45 2.29 -6.52 -28.73
C LYS A 45 3.28 -5.43 -28.32
N PRO A 46 4.12 -4.94 -29.24
CA PRO A 46 4.93 -3.74 -29.00
C PRO A 46 4.06 -2.57 -28.56
N ILE A 47 4.50 -1.82 -27.57
CA ILE A 47 3.76 -0.65 -27.06
C ILE A 47 3.85 0.49 -28.08
N GLU A 48 4.94 0.56 -28.83
CA GLU A 48 5.16 1.51 -29.92
C GLU A 48 4.03 1.48 -30.95
N ASP A 49 3.54 0.29 -31.31
CA ASP A 49 2.44 0.11 -32.26
C ASP A 49 1.08 0.61 -31.72
N GLN A 50 1.02 0.88 -30.43
CA GLN A 50 -0.19 1.32 -29.72
C GLN A 50 -0.14 2.80 -29.31
N GLY A 51 0.99 3.46 -29.58
CA GLY A 51 1.25 4.86 -29.28
C GLY A 51 0.93 5.84 -30.44
N PRO A 52 1.38 7.10 -30.32
CA PRO A 52 2.04 7.66 -29.12
C PRO A 52 1.12 7.77 -27.91
N LEU A 53 1.68 7.72 -26.71
CA LEU A 53 0.95 7.81 -25.46
C LEU A 53 1.44 9.00 -24.64
N ASP A 54 0.54 9.85 -24.18
CA ASP A 54 0.88 10.94 -23.26
C ASP A 54 0.97 10.46 -21.81
N VAL A 55 0.13 9.49 -21.44
CA VAL A 55 0.08 8.92 -20.08
C VAL A 55 -0.13 7.42 -20.16
N ILE A 56 0.53 6.69 -19.28
CA ILE A 56 0.26 5.28 -19.03
C ILE A 56 -0.16 5.07 -17.57
N ILE A 57 -1.33 4.46 -17.38
CA ILE A 57 -1.82 4.04 -16.06
C ILE A 57 -1.73 2.51 -15.97
N HIS A 58 -1.01 1.99 -15.00
CA HIS A 58 -0.85 0.55 -14.91
C HIS A 58 -1.00 0.01 -13.49
N LYS A 59 -1.33 -1.27 -13.41
CA LYS A 59 -1.20 -2.09 -12.21
C LYS A 59 -0.45 -3.38 -12.56
N LEU A 60 0.85 -3.24 -12.82
CA LEU A 60 1.76 -4.33 -13.18
C LEU A 60 2.28 -5.12 -11.97
N THR A 61 1.71 -4.94 -10.78
CA THR A 61 2.20 -5.55 -9.54
C THR A 61 2.38 -7.06 -9.63
N ASP A 62 1.41 -7.78 -10.23
CA ASP A 62 1.49 -9.23 -10.41
C ASP A 62 2.62 -9.59 -11.38
N VAL A 63 2.68 -8.93 -12.53
CA VAL A 63 3.69 -9.18 -13.58
C VAL A 63 5.11 -8.87 -13.07
N ILE A 64 5.29 -7.79 -12.32
CA ILE A 64 6.58 -7.44 -11.70
C ILE A 64 7.00 -8.53 -10.70
N LEU A 65 6.08 -9.01 -9.88
CA LEU A 65 6.37 -10.04 -8.89
C LEU A 65 6.75 -11.37 -9.55
N GLU A 66 6.03 -11.78 -10.59
CA GLU A 66 6.31 -12.98 -11.37
C GLU A 66 7.68 -12.86 -12.09
N ALA A 67 7.99 -11.69 -12.65
CA ALA A 67 9.31 -11.41 -13.23
C ALA A 67 10.44 -11.52 -12.19
N ASP A 68 10.23 -11.00 -10.98
CA ASP A 68 11.21 -11.11 -9.88
C ASP A 68 11.36 -12.58 -9.39
N GLN A 69 10.34 -13.42 -9.62
CA GLN A 69 10.37 -14.88 -9.42
C GLN A 69 10.95 -15.66 -10.61
N LYS A 70 11.53 -14.95 -11.58
CA LYS A 70 12.19 -15.50 -12.78
C LYS A 70 11.24 -16.13 -13.80
N ASP A 71 9.98 -15.75 -13.81
CA ASP A 71 9.08 -16.11 -14.91
C ASP A 71 9.53 -15.40 -16.20
N SER A 72 9.84 -16.20 -17.23
CA SER A 72 10.46 -15.68 -18.46
C SER A 72 9.53 -14.78 -19.28
N GLU A 73 8.23 -15.06 -19.26
CA GLU A 73 7.24 -14.25 -19.97
C GLU A 73 7.06 -12.89 -19.29
N SER A 74 6.89 -12.90 -17.98
CA SER A 74 6.76 -11.68 -17.17
C SER A 74 8.02 -10.81 -17.23
N ILE A 75 9.22 -11.41 -17.25
CA ILE A 75 10.48 -10.68 -17.48
C ILE A 75 10.44 -9.93 -18.82
N GLN A 76 10.02 -10.59 -19.89
CA GLN A 76 9.92 -9.96 -21.21
C GLN A 76 8.87 -8.84 -21.25
N LEU A 77 7.72 -9.03 -20.60
CA LEU A 77 6.68 -8.00 -20.51
C LEU A 77 7.19 -6.76 -19.78
N VAL A 78 7.81 -6.94 -18.61
CA VAL A 78 8.38 -5.83 -17.84
C VAL A 78 9.47 -5.11 -18.63
N ARG A 79 10.34 -5.86 -19.32
CA ARG A 79 11.41 -5.28 -20.13
C ARG A 79 10.87 -4.43 -21.28
N ARG A 80 9.91 -4.93 -22.04
CA ARG A 80 9.27 -4.16 -23.13
C ARG A 80 8.65 -2.87 -22.61
N PHE A 81 8.04 -2.94 -21.45
CA PHE A 81 7.43 -1.77 -20.81
C PHE A 81 8.51 -0.74 -20.39
N GLN A 82 9.63 -1.21 -19.84
CA GLN A 82 10.76 -0.35 -19.48
C GLN A 82 11.40 0.28 -20.73
N ASP A 83 11.68 -0.52 -21.75
CA ASP A 83 12.27 -0.05 -23.01
C ASP A 83 11.40 1.05 -23.65
N TYR A 84 10.08 0.88 -23.62
CA TYR A 84 9.16 1.92 -24.11
C TYR A 84 9.28 3.22 -23.30
N ILE A 85 9.26 3.14 -21.98
CA ILE A 85 9.34 4.33 -21.11
C ILE A 85 10.70 5.04 -21.24
N GLU A 86 11.78 4.29 -21.39
CA GLU A 86 13.12 4.85 -21.62
C GLU A 86 13.24 5.55 -22.97
N GLY A 87 12.56 5.01 -23.99
CA GLY A 87 12.49 5.61 -25.32
C GLY A 87 11.54 6.81 -25.43
N HIS A 88 10.61 6.97 -24.47
CA HIS A 88 9.56 8.01 -24.48
C HIS A 88 9.51 8.75 -23.14
N PRO A 89 10.55 9.53 -22.80
CA PRO A 89 10.65 10.25 -21.52
C PRO A 89 9.54 11.29 -21.33
N GLU A 90 8.87 11.72 -22.41
CA GLU A 90 7.71 12.59 -22.40
C GLU A 90 6.44 11.91 -21.89
N THR A 91 6.38 10.56 -21.96
CA THR A 91 5.23 9.81 -21.49
C THR A 91 5.17 9.77 -19.97
N ILE A 92 4.07 10.23 -19.40
CA ILE A 92 3.87 10.21 -17.95
C ILE A 92 3.47 8.81 -17.52
N LEU A 93 4.25 8.21 -16.61
CA LEU A 93 3.96 6.90 -16.05
C LEU A 93 3.33 7.01 -14.66
N LEU A 94 2.18 6.37 -14.47
CA LEU A 94 1.47 6.27 -13.19
C LEU A 94 1.39 4.80 -12.76
N ASP A 95 2.31 4.29 -11.93
CA ASP A 95 3.45 4.97 -11.30
C ASP A 95 4.77 4.31 -11.73
N PRO A 96 5.97 4.88 -11.36
CA PRO A 96 7.27 4.36 -11.77
C PRO A 96 7.53 2.93 -11.27
N LEU A 97 8.05 2.04 -12.15
CA LEU A 97 8.30 0.64 -11.80
C LEU A 97 9.25 0.44 -10.60
N PRO A 98 10.32 1.23 -10.43
CA PRO A 98 11.17 1.13 -9.23
C PRO A 98 10.42 1.42 -7.92
N ALA A 99 9.50 2.39 -7.95
CA ALA A 99 8.65 2.70 -6.81
C ALA A 99 7.70 1.55 -6.47
N ILE A 100 7.08 0.94 -7.50
CA ILE A 100 6.24 -0.25 -7.32
C ILE A 100 7.03 -1.39 -6.67
N ARG A 101 8.27 -1.67 -7.15
CA ARG A 101 9.14 -2.69 -6.53
C ARG A 101 9.47 -2.38 -5.07
N THR A 102 9.68 -1.13 -4.72
CA THR A 102 9.87 -0.73 -3.32
C THR A 102 8.64 -1.08 -2.47
N LEU A 103 7.44 -0.78 -2.97
CA LEU A 103 6.19 -1.04 -2.25
C LEU A 103 5.79 -2.53 -2.22
N LEU A 104 6.32 -3.36 -3.12
CA LEU A 104 6.14 -4.81 -3.10
C LEU A 104 6.98 -5.51 -2.03
N ASP A 105 7.94 -4.83 -1.44
CA ASP A 105 8.81 -5.34 -0.37
C ASP A 105 8.52 -4.59 0.94
N ARG A 106 7.93 -5.28 1.93
CA ARG A 106 7.57 -4.66 3.22
C ARG A 106 8.76 -4.12 3.99
N SER A 107 9.90 -4.79 3.93
CA SER A 107 11.10 -4.31 4.61
C SER A 107 11.53 -2.95 4.05
N LYS A 108 11.55 -2.82 2.71
CA LYS A 108 11.87 -1.55 2.04
C LYS A 108 10.83 -0.47 2.31
N SER A 109 9.55 -0.83 2.32
CA SER A 109 8.47 0.10 2.63
C SER A 109 8.58 0.64 4.05
N TYR A 110 8.87 -0.21 5.03
CA TYR A 110 9.00 0.20 6.42
C TYR A 110 10.25 1.04 6.67
N GLU A 111 11.36 0.71 5.99
CA GLU A 111 12.55 1.54 6.02
C GLU A 111 12.28 2.93 5.43
N LEU A 112 11.48 3.02 4.37
CA LEU A 112 11.05 4.29 3.80
C LEU A 112 10.21 5.09 4.80
N ILE A 113 9.24 4.46 5.48
CA ILE A 113 8.42 5.12 6.51
C ILE A 113 9.30 5.67 7.63
N ARG A 114 10.28 4.91 8.10
CA ARG A 114 11.23 5.35 9.14
C ARG A 114 12.04 6.57 8.69
N ARG A 115 12.49 6.60 7.44
CA ARG A 115 13.18 7.77 6.87
C ARG A 115 12.27 8.99 6.75
N ILE A 116 11.01 8.78 6.38
CA ILE A 116 10.02 9.86 6.30
C ILE A 116 9.73 10.44 7.69
N GLU A 117 9.57 9.60 8.71
CA GLU A 117 9.41 10.03 10.11
C GLU A 117 10.60 10.90 10.53
N THR A 118 11.81 10.45 10.29
CA THR A 118 13.04 11.22 10.60
C THR A 118 13.10 12.54 9.84
N TYR A 119 12.68 12.56 8.59
CA TYR A 119 12.67 13.76 7.75
C TYR A 119 11.59 14.77 8.18
N MET A 120 10.39 14.29 8.49
CA MET A 120 9.26 15.16 8.86
C MET A 120 9.45 15.78 10.23
N GLN A 121 10.11 15.10 11.16
CA GLN A 121 10.28 15.54 12.56
C GLN A 121 8.97 15.96 13.23
N ASP A 122 7.86 15.30 12.86
CA ASP A 122 6.53 15.53 13.42
C ASP A 122 6.30 14.55 14.58
N GLU A 123 6.23 15.05 15.79
CA GLU A 123 6.01 14.24 17.00
C GLU A 123 4.70 13.44 17.00
N ARG A 124 3.76 13.83 16.12
CA ARG A 124 2.48 13.12 15.93
C ARG A 124 2.60 11.87 15.05
N LEU A 125 3.76 11.65 14.42
CA LEU A 125 4.03 10.49 13.56
C LEU A 125 4.98 9.53 14.27
N CYS A 126 4.76 8.23 14.11
CA CYS A 126 5.69 7.20 14.53
C CYS A 126 5.75 6.05 13.53
N SER A 127 6.90 5.41 13.41
CA SER A 127 7.06 4.13 12.74
C SER A 127 7.26 3.02 13.79
N PRO A 128 6.40 2.00 13.80
CA PRO A 128 6.59 0.89 14.73
C PRO A 128 7.93 0.20 14.47
N PRO A 129 8.72 -0.13 15.52
CA PRO A 129 9.95 -0.90 15.35
C PRO A 129 9.69 -2.18 14.58
N PHE A 130 10.54 -2.49 13.60
CA PHE A 130 10.44 -3.67 12.77
C PHE A 130 11.80 -4.30 12.48
N MET A 131 11.78 -5.55 12.07
CA MET A 131 12.97 -6.28 11.64
C MET A 131 12.59 -7.32 10.57
N GLU A 132 13.47 -7.53 9.63
CA GLU A 132 13.35 -8.62 8.66
C GLU A 132 13.98 -9.90 9.24
N LEU A 133 13.27 -11.02 9.11
CA LEU A 133 13.77 -12.35 9.43
C LEU A 133 14.00 -13.13 8.14
N MET A 134 15.27 -13.44 7.86
CA MET A 134 15.68 -14.19 6.67
C MET A 134 15.97 -15.67 6.98
N ALA A 135 16.17 -16.01 8.24
CA ALA A 135 16.45 -17.35 8.74
C ALA A 135 15.58 -17.64 9.97
N GLU A 136 15.52 -18.89 10.37
CA GLU A 136 14.82 -19.31 11.58
C GLU A 136 15.35 -18.58 12.83
N CYS A 137 14.46 -18.31 13.76
CA CYS A 137 14.77 -17.54 14.93
C CYS A 137 15.52 -18.41 15.98
N ASP A 138 16.74 -18.05 16.26
CA ASP A 138 17.59 -18.62 17.33
C ASP A 138 17.75 -17.65 18.52
N GLU A 139 18.56 -18.01 19.50
CA GLU A 139 18.85 -17.19 20.68
C GLU A 139 19.50 -15.84 20.33
N ASP A 140 20.35 -15.81 19.30
CA ASP A 140 21.01 -14.57 18.88
C ASP A 140 20.04 -13.66 18.15
N THR A 141 19.12 -14.23 17.37
CA THR A 141 18.01 -13.49 16.75
C THR A 141 17.14 -12.82 17.82
N LEU A 142 16.82 -13.50 18.92
CA LEU A 142 16.05 -12.92 20.02
C LEU A 142 16.76 -11.70 20.65
N LYS A 143 18.06 -11.77 20.86
CA LYS A 143 18.85 -10.63 21.33
C LYS A 143 18.81 -9.45 20.37
N ILE A 144 18.84 -9.74 19.05
CA ILE A 144 18.75 -8.72 18.01
C ILE A 144 17.36 -8.08 18.00
N VAL A 145 16.29 -8.86 18.16
CA VAL A 145 14.91 -8.38 18.29
C VAL A 145 14.80 -7.36 19.43
N GLU A 146 15.31 -7.71 20.60
CA GLU A 146 15.31 -6.83 21.77
C GLU A 146 16.18 -5.57 21.55
N LYS A 147 17.39 -5.73 21.01
CA LYS A 147 18.31 -4.62 20.71
C LYS A 147 17.72 -3.62 19.72
N ASN A 148 16.89 -4.08 18.77
CA ASN A 148 16.19 -3.21 17.81
C ASN A 148 14.91 -2.57 18.38
N GLY A 149 14.66 -2.71 19.67
CA GLY A 149 13.52 -2.10 20.36
C GLY A 149 12.17 -2.74 20.03
N LEU A 150 12.16 -3.96 19.47
CA LEU A 150 10.92 -4.69 19.27
C LEU A 150 10.44 -5.29 20.59
N ALA A 151 9.14 -5.15 20.86
CA ALA A 151 8.51 -5.66 22.07
C ALA A 151 7.26 -6.49 21.71
N PHE A 152 7.06 -7.59 22.46
CA PHE A 152 5.85 -8.38 22.32
C PHE A 152 4.59 -7.61 22.76
N PRO A 153 3.44 -7.86 22.14
CA PRO A 153 3.23 -8.75 20.98
C PRO A 153 3.86 -8.19 19.70
N LEU A 154 4.25 -9.10 18.80
CA LEU A 154 4.75 -8.76 17.47
C LEU A 154 3.73 -9.15 16.41
N VAL A 155 3.65 -8.40 15.35
CA VAL A 155 2.92 -8.79 14.13
C VAL A 155 3.92 -9.31 13.11
N CYS A 156 3.74 -10.55 12.68
CA CYS A 156 4.51 -11.15 11.61
C CYS A 156 3.73 -11.05 10.29
N LYS A 157 4.41 -10.58 9.25
CA LYS A 157 3.87 -10.41 7.91
C LYS A 157 4.82 -11.02 6.88
N THR A 158 4.31 -11.50 5.76
CA THR A 158 5.18 -11.91 4.64
C THR A 158 6.03 -10.75 4.18
N ARG A 159 7.26 -11.01 3.76
CA ARG A 159 8.12 -9.96 3.18
C ARG A 159 7.53 -9.36 1.92
N VAL A 160 6.99 -10.21 1.03
CA VAL A 160 6.31 -9.76 -0.19
C VAL A 160 4.92 -9.24 0.17
N ALA A 161 4.65 -7.99 -0.22
CA ALA A 161 3.42 -7.27 0.12
C ALA A 161 2.26 -7.50 -0.86
N HIS A 162 2.40 -8.42 -1.81
CA HIS A 162 1.41 -8.70 -2.85
C HIS A 162 1.36 -10.21 -3.17
N GLY A 163 0.26 -10.66 -3.79
CA GLY A 163 0.06 -12.06 -4.13
C GLY A 163 -0.78 -12.83 -3.10
N THR A 164 -0.92 -14.13 -3.32
CA THR A 164 -1.89 -15.00 -2.61
C THR A 164 -1.72 -14.99 -1.09
N ASN A 165 -0.47 -15.05 -0.61
CA ASN A 165 -0.16 -15.17 0.82
C ASN A 165 0.11 -13.83 1.51
N SER A 166 0.01 -12.70 0.79
CA SER A 166 0.37 -11.38 1.34
C SER A 166 -0.54 -10.92 2.48
N HIS A 167 -1.70 -11.54 2.63
CA HIS A 167 -2.66 -11.26 3.69
C HIS A 167 -2.55 -12.19 4.89
N GLU A 168 -1.72 -13.24 4.80
CA GLU A 168 -1.47 -14.15 5.91
C GLU A 168 -0.52 -13.48 6.90
N MET A 169 -0.96 -13.39 8.15
CA MET A 169 -0.27 -12.71 9.24
C MET A 169 -0.35 -13.52 10.51
N ALA A 170 0.51 -13.21 11.48
CA ALA A 170 0.44 -13.78 12.81
C ALA A 170 0.67 -12.73 13.88
N ILE A 171 0.01 -12.88 15.03
CA ILE A 171 0.33 -12.16 16.25
C ILE A 171 1.13 -13.11 17.14
N ILE A 172 2.31 -12.66 17.53
CA ILE A 172 3.28 -13.45 18.28
C ILE A 172 3.43 -12.84 19.68
N PHE A 173 3.25 -13.67 20.71
CA PHE A 173 3.20 -13.21 22.10
C PHE A 173 4.45 -13.55 22.91
N ASN A 174 5.32 -14.41 22.39
CA ASN A 174 6.49 -14.91 23.13
C ASN A 174 7.58 -15.44 22.18
N PRO A 175 8.79 -15.71 22.71
CA PRO A 175 9.90 -16.26 21.94
C PRO A 175 9.60 -17.61 21.26
N GLU A 176 8.83 -18.51 21.88
CA GLU A 176 8.46 -19.81 21.31
C GLU A 176 7.61 -19.62 20.05
N GLY A 177 6.64 -18.70 20.10
CA GLY A 177 5.84 -18.33 18.95
C GLY A 177 6.70 -17.76 17.82
N LEU A 178 7.70 -16.96 18.14
CA LEU A 178 8.62 -16.38 17.14
C LEU A 178 9.48 -17.45 16.48
N ARG A 179 9.95 -18.47 17.20
CA ARG A 179 10.70 -19.60 16.65
C ARG A 179 9.86 -20.46 15.71
N SER A 180 8.54 -20.44 15.82
CA SER A 180 7.64 -21.21 14.96
C SER A 180 7.33 -20.55 13.61
N ILE A 181 7.76 -19.30 13.41
CA ILE A 181 7.52 -18.55 12.17
C ILE A 181 8.50 -18.98 11.09
N LYS A 182 7.99 -19.07 9.86
CA LYS A 182 8.78 -19.45 8.67
C LYS A 182 9.25 -18.21 7.92
N PRO A 183 10.56 -17.95 7.87
CA PRO A 183 11.15 -16.90 7.03
C PRO A 183 11.00 -17.22 5.52
N PRO A 184 11.16 -16.21 4.62
CA PRO A 184 11.40 -14.81 4.93
C PRO A 184 10.14 -14.06 5.33
N CYS A 185 10.22 -13.25 6.38
CA CYS A 185 9.11 -12.45 6.87
C CYS A 185 9.60 -11.14 7.50
N VAL A 186 8.67 -10.27 7.81
CA VAL A 186 8.92 -9.03 8.58
C VAL A 186 8.13 -9.10 9.87
N ILE A 187 8.78 -8.87 10.99
CA ILE A 187 8.17 -8.71 12.31
C ILE A 187 8.15 -7.24 12.70
N GLN A 188 7.05 -6.81 13.32
CA GLN A 188 6.82 -5.43 13.70
C GLN A 188 6.16 -5.40 15.08
N SER A 189 6.56 -4.47 15.94
CA SER A 189 5.90 -4.28 17.24
C SER A 189 4.42 -3.94 17.04
N PHE A 190 3.55 -4.63 17.80
CA PHE A 190 2.13 -4.34 17.79
C PHE A 190 1.85 -3.04 18.56
N ILE A 191 1.06 -2.16 17.95
CA ILE A 191 0.56 -0.95 18.59
C ILE A 191 -0.94 -1.11 18.83
N SER A 192 -1.37 -0.97 20.08
CA SER A 192 -2.81 -0.96 20.42
C SER A 192 -3.47 0.30 19.86
N HIS A 193 -4.60 0.09 19.14
CA HIS A 193 -5.25 1.12 18.35
C HIS A 193 -6.77 0.99 18.32
N ASN A 194 -7.34 0.39 19.36
CA ASN A 194 -8.79 0.28 19.57
C ASN A 194 -9.55 -0.35 18.38
N ALA A 195 -8.96 -1.36 17.74
CA ALA A 195 -9.55 -2.09 16.61
C ALA A 195 -9.95 -1.20 15.41
N VAL A 196 -9.32 -0.05 15.21
CA VAL A 196 -9.61 0.88 14.12
C VAL A 196 -8.38 1.07 13.23
N LEU A 197 -8.56 0.83 11.95
CA LEU A 197 -7.60 1.10 10.89
C LEU A 197 -8.14 2.20 9.98
N TYR A 198 -7.31 3.17 9.65
CA TYR A 198 -7.61 4.20 8.67
C TYR A 198 -6.85 3.93 7.37
N LYS A 199 -7.63 3.64 6.32
CA LYS A 199 -7.07 3.49 4.96
C LYS A 199 -7.14 4.82 4.25
N VAL A 200 -5.98 5.35 3.92
CA VAL A 200 -5.84 6.58 3.14
C VAL A 200 -5.60 6.21 1.69
N PHE A 201 -6.48 6.62 0.81
CA PHE A 201 -6.35 6.42 -0.63
C PHE A 201 -5.89 7.71 -1.27
N VAL A 202 -4.71 7.70 -1.86
CA VAL A 202 -4.07 8.89 -2.44
C VAL A 202 -4.14 8.82 -3.95
N VAL A 203 -4.57 9.91 -4.56
CA VAL A 203 -4.61 10.16 -6.00
C VAL A 203 -4.04 11.55 -6.25
N GLY A 204 -2.77 11.63 -6.66
CA GLY A 204 -2.06 12.89 -6.77
C GLY A 204 -1.98 13.66 -5.47
N GLU A 205 -2.52 14.85 -5.44
CA GLU A 205 -2.54 15.70 -4.24
C GLU A 205 -3.77 15.46 -3.36
N SER A 206 -4.77 14.78 -3.90
CA SER A 206 -6.02 14.47 -3.21
C SER A 206 -5.93 13.13 -2.47
N TYR A 207 -6.64 13.02 -1.37
CA TYR A 207 -6.77 11.76 -0.65
C TYR A 207 -8.14 11.63 -0.01
N THR A 208 -8.48 10.40 0.32
CA THR A 208 -9.69 10.06 1.09
C THR A 208 -9.33 9.09 2.19
N VAL A 209 -9.91 9.28 3.35
CA VAL A 209 -9.74 8.42 4.52
C VAL A 209 -10.97 7.58 4.72
N VAL A 210 -10.79 6.27 4.84
CA VAL A 210 -11.85 5.31 5.12
C VAL A 210 -11.50 4.51 6.36
N GLU A 211 -12.39 4.52 7.34
CA GLU A 211 -12.27 3.70 8.54
C GLU A 211 -12.60 2.23 8.24
N ARG A 212 -11.82 1.32 8.82
CA ARG A 212 -11.97 -0.14 8.71
C ARG A 212 -11.81 -0.81 10.07
N PRO A 213 -12.47 -1.94 10.32
CA PRO A 213 -12.15 -2.78 11.46
C PRO A 213 -10.68 -3.21 11.43
N SER A 214 -10.10 -3.39 12.60
CA SER A 214 -8.73 -3.84 12.79
C SER A 214 -8.61 -4.75 14.02
N LEU A 215 -7.39 -5.10 14.37
CA LEU A 215 -7.11 -5.95 15.52
C LEU A 215 -7.44 -5.23 16.83
N LYS A 216 -8.11 -5.94 17.72
CA LYS A 216 -8.35 -5.49 19.09
C LYS A 216 -7.05 -5.25 19.84
N ASN A 217 -7.13 -4.57 20.98
CA ASN A 217 -5.97 -4.34 21.82
C ASN A 217 -5.44 -5.64 22.43
N PHE A 218 -4.14 -5.71 22.62
CA PHE A 218 -3.45 -6.78 23.34
C PHE A 218 -2.58 -6.17 24.43
N SER A 219 -2.48 -6.87 25.57
CA SER A 219 -1.62 -6.46 26.65
C SER A 219 -0.15 -6.41 26.21
N PRO A 220 0.59 -5.35 26.54
CA PRO A 220 2.00 -5.26 26.22
C PRO A 220 2.82 -6.28 27.01
N GLY A 221 3.92 -6.72 26.44
CA GLY A 221 4.84 -7.69 27.03
C GLY A 221 4.61 -9.11 26.57
N ALA A 222 5.59 -9.98 26.85
CA ALA A 222 5.50 -11.40 26.58
C ALA A 222 4.43 -12.07 27.47
N SER A 223 3.76 -13.08 26.94
CA SER A 223 2.78 -13.88 27.66
C SER A 223 2.79 -15.33 27.15
N ASP A 224 2.24 -16.24 27.93
CA ASP A 224 2.13 -17.67 27.58
C ASP A 224 1.09 -17.97 26.50
N ARG A 225 0.55 -16.92 25.87
CA ARG A 225 -0.46 -17.04 24.84
C ARG A 225 0.12 -17.65 23.56
N ALA A 226 -0.57 -18.60 23.00
CA ALA A 226 -0.24 -19.14 21.67
C ALA A 226 -0.37 -18.08 20.59
N SER A 227 0.48 -18.17 19.55
CA SER A 227 0.42 -17.30 18.39
C SER A 227 -0.92 -17.40 17.69
N ILE A 228 -1.43 -16.28 17.18
CA ILE A 228 -2.70 -16.20 16.46
C ILE A 228 -2.40 -15.96 14.98
N PHE A 229 -2.70 -16.96 14.15
CA PHE A 229 -2.63 -16.82 12.69
C PHE A 229 -3.97 -16.32 12.15
N PHE A 230 -3.90 -15.36 11.23
CA PHE A 230 -5.12 -14.76 10.67
C PHE A 230 -4.87 -14.20 9.27
N ASN A 231 -5.97 -14.01 8.53
CA ASN A 231 -5.94 -13.33 7.25
C ASN A 231 -6.39 -11.88 7.43
N SER A 232 -5.51 -10.92 7.13
CA SER A 232 -5.76 -9.49 7.34
C SER A 232 -6.94 -8.96 6.53
N HIS A 233 -7.23 -9.54 5.36
CA HIS A 233 -8.38 -9.15 4.55
C HIS A 233 -9.70 -9.47 5.26
N ASN A 234 -9.78 -10.62 5.97
CA ASN A 234 -10.95 -10.98 6.73
C ASN A 234 -11.17 -10.11 7.97
N VAL A 235 -10.08 -9.60 8.55
CA VAL A 235 -10.14 -8.66 9.69
C VAL A 235 -10.59 -7.27 9.25
N SER A 236 -10.02 -6.75 8.15
CA SER A 236 -10.18 -5.34 7.76
C SER A 236 -11.22 -5.09 6.66
N LYS A 237 -12.06 -6.07 6.34
CA LYS A 237 -13.21 -5.84 5.45
C LYS A 237 -14.30 -5.01 6.17
N PRO A 238 -15.12 -4.22 5.44
CA PRO A 238 -16.13 -3.33 6.05
C PRO A 238 -17.07 -4.03 7.02
N GLU A 239 -17.46 -5.27 6.73
CA GLU A 239 -18.41 -6.08 7.51
C GLU A 239 -17.68 -7.26 8.16
N SER A 240 -16.58 -6.95 8.87
CA SER A 240 -15.81 -7.99 9.55
C SER A 240 -16.59 -8.54 10.75
N SER A 241 -16.73 -9.87 10.78
CA SER A 241 -17.25 -10.62 11.92
C SER A 241 -16.15 -11.36 12.69
N SER A 242 -14.88 -10.97 12.47
CA SER A 242 -13.74 -11.59 13.14
C SER A 242 -13.76 -11.30 14.65
N ILE A 243 -13.55 -12.32 15.46
CA ILE A 243 -13.38 -12.19 16.92
C ILE A 243 -12.15 -11.31 17.27
N LEU A 244 -11.22 -11.16 16.32
CA LEU A 244 -10.04 -10.31 16.50
C LEU A 244 -10.35 -8.82 16.42
N THR A 245 -11.55 -8.44 15.95
CA THR A 245 -12.02 -7.05 15.93
C THR A 245 -12.92 -6.72 17.11
N ALA A 246 -13.31 -7.70 17.91
CA ALA A 246 -14.18 -7.52 19.06
C ALA A 246 -13.43 -6.83 20.20
N LEU A 247 -13.69 -5.55 20.37
CA LEU A 247 -13.09 -4.73 21.41
C LEU A 247 -14.00 -4.75 22.65
N ASP A 248 -13.45 -5.16 23.80
CA ASP A 248 -14.21 -5.17 25.06
C ASP A 248 -14.52 -3.75 25.55
N LYS A 249 -13.52 -2.85 25.41
CA LYS A 249 -13.64 -1.42 25.72
C LYS A 249 -12.65 -0.59 24.91
N VAL A 250 -12.98 0.67 24.70
CA VAL A 250 -12.03 1.66 24.19
C VAL A 250 -11.04 2.00 25.28
N GLU A 251 -9.76 2.04 24.94
CA GLU A 251 -8.66 2.33 25.88
C GLU A 251 -7.88 3.55 25.42
N GLY A 252 -7.49 4.41 26.38
CA GLY A 252 -6.64 5.56 26.11
C GLY A 252 -7.23 6.56 25.12
N VAL A 253 -6.39 7.04 24.22
CA VAL A 253 -6.76 8.03 23.20
C VAL A 253 -7.60 7.37 22.10
N PHE A 254 -8.72 8.01 21.75
CA PHE A 254 -9.56 7.63 20.62
C PHE A 254 -9.82 8.86 19.75
N GLU A 255 -8.93 9.09 18.81
CA GLU A 255 -8.98 10.23 17.90
C GLU A 255 -9.00 9.77 16.45
N ARG A 256 -9.50 10.64 15.59
CA ARG A 256 -9.37 10.45 14.14
C ARG A 256 -8.03 10.96 13.67
N PRO A 257 -7.49 10.44 12.56
CA PRO A 257 -6.23 10.94 12.01
C PRO A 257 -6.29 12.44 11.73
N CYS A 258 -5.23 13.13 12.11
CA CYS A 258 -5.06 14.54 11.81
C CYS A 258 -4.80 14.75 10.32
N ASP A 259 -5.59 15.60 9.70
CA ASP A 259 -5.54 15.90 8.27
C ASP A 259 -4.18 16.44 7.82
N GLU A 260 -3.56 17.28 8.64
CA GLU A 260 -2.22 17.84 8.40
C GLU A 260 -1.15 16.76 8.36
N VAL A 261 -1.21 15.79 9.29
CA VAL A 261 -0.26 14.65 9.34
C VAL A 261 -0.43 13.76 8.11
N ILE A 262 -1.68 13.44 7.73
CA ILE A 262 -1.96 12.63 6.52
C ILE A 262 -1.42 13.33 5.28
N ARG A 263 -1.64 14.64 5.16
CA ARG A 263 -1.17 15.45 4.03
C ARG A 263 0.35 15.47 3.96
N GLY A 264 1.02 15.62 5.11
CA GLY A 264 2.47 15.56 5.23
C GLY A 264 3.04 14.23 4.79
N ILE A 265 2.51 13.11 5.29
CA ILE A 265 2.93 11.75 4.91
C ILE A 265 2.72 11.52 3.41
N SER A 266 1.53 11.86 2.90
CA SER A 266 1.18 11.68 1.48
C SER A 266 2.13 12.46 0.57
N LYS A 267 2.46 13.71 0.93
CA LYS A 267 3.42 14.55 0.22
C LYS A 267 4.83 13.94 0.26
N ALA A 268 5.29 13.51 1.43
CA ALA A 268 6.62 12.92 1.59
C ALA A 268 6.78 11.63 0.77
N LEU A 269 5.77 10.75 0.76
CA LEU A 269 5.77 9.53 -0.06
C LEU A 269 5.78 9.85 -1.56
N ARG A 270 4.99 10.81 -2.01
CA ARG A 270 5.00 11.26 -3.41
C ARG A 270 6.37 11.77 -3.82
N GLN A 271 7.01 12.56 -2.99
CA GLN A 271 8.34 13.11 -3.25
C GLN A 271 9.43 12.02 -3.24
N ALA A 272 9.38 11.11 -2.28
CA ALA A 272 10.40 10.07 -2.14
C ALA A 272 10.36 9.01 -3.25
N LEU A 273 9.18 8.68 -3.76
CA LEU A 273 8.98 7.60 -4.73
C LEU A 273 8.54 8.08 -6.12
N GLY A 274 8.15 9.33 -6.28
CA GLY A 274 7.56 9.83 -7.53
C GLY A 274 6.18 9.24 -7.83
N ILE A 275 5.49 8.67 -6.84
CA ILE A 275 4.19 8.00 -6.99
C ILE A 275 3.02 8.97 -6.88
N SER A 276 1.92 8.59 -7.52
CA SER A 276 0.68 9.37 -7.49
C SER A 276 -0.56 8.55 -7.11
N LEU A 277 -0.47 7.21 -7.21
CA LEU A 277 -1.58 6.28 -6.98
C LEU A 277 -1.20 5.24 -5.93
N PHE A 278 -1.56 5.47 -4.67
CA PHE A 278 -1.17 4.54 -3.60
C PHE A 278 -2.16 4.58 -2.42
N GLY A 279 -2.03 3.61 -1.54
CA GLY A 279 -2.78 3.54 -0.29
C GLY A 279 -1.84 3.54 0.91
N ILE A 280 -2.24 4.17 2.00
CA ILE A 280 -1.53 4.17 3.27
C ILE A 280 -2.45 3.57 4.33
N ASP A 281 -1.96 2.63 5.11
CA ASP A 281 -2.67 2.07 6.25
C ASP A 281 -2.12 2.71 7.54
N ILE A 282 -2.98 3.47 8.24
CA ILE A 282 -2.62 4.24 9.44
C ILE A 282 -3.45 3.74 10.62
N ILE A 283 -2.81 3.58 11.77
CA ILE A 283 -3.46 3.36 13.06
C ILE A 283 -3.08 4.48 14.02
N ILE A 284 -3.95 4.77 14.97
CA ILE A 284 -3.65 5.74 16.04
C ILE A 284 -3.25 4.97 17.30
N ASN A 285 -2.06 5.22 17.77
CA ASN A 285 -1.57 4.64 19.04
C ASN A 285 -2.48 5.11 20.19
N ASN A 286 -3.20 4.20 20.83
CA ASN A 286 -4.14 4.55 21.89
C ASN A 286 -3.48 5.06 23.19
N LYS A 287 -2.17 4.95 23.31
CA LYS A 287 -1.42 5.49 24.47
C LYS A 287 -0.91 6.90 24.23
N THR A 288 -0.43 7.17 23.01
CA THR A 288 0.27 8.43 22.69
C THR A 288 -0.51 9.35 21.76
N GLY A 289 -1.53 8.84 21.05
CA GLY A 289 -2.24 9.58 20.01
C GLY A 289 -1.44 9.71 18.68
N GLN A 290 -0.25 9.12 18.62
CA GLN A 290 0.58 9.18 17.41
C GLN A 290 -0.01 8.36 16.26
N HIS A 291 0.17 8.86 15.04
CA HIS A 291 -0.16 8.19 13.80
C HIS A 291 0.95 7.19 13.47
N ALA A 292 0.63 5.92 13.41
CA ALA A 292 1.56 4.88 13.01
C ALA A 292 1.21 4.39 11.61
N VAL A 293 2.12 4.55 10.65
CA VAL A 293 1.98 3.97 9.32
C VAL A 293 2.42 2.52 9.38
N ILE A 294 1.49 1.60 9.10
CA ILE A 294 1.73 0.16 9.25
C ILE A 294 1.79 -0.60 7.92
N ASP A 295 1.40 0.03 6.82
CA ASP A 295 1.57 -0.51 5.47
C ASP A 295 1.40 0.58 4.40
N ILE A 296 2.02 0.38 3.22
CA ILE A 296 1.84 1.20 2.02
C ILE A 296 1.56 0.27 0.85
N ASN A 297 0.50 0.56 0.12
CA ASN A 297 0.03 -0.28 -0.98
C ASN A 297 0.22 0.43 -2.32
N ALA A 298 0.87 -0.25 -3.27
CA ALA A 298 0.91 0.21 -4.65
C ALA A 298 -0.49 0.17 -5.26
N PHE A 299 -0.91 1.26 -5.84
CA PHE A 299 -2.22 1.48 -6.41
C PHE A 299 -3.35 1.48 -5.35
N PRO A 300 -4.15 2.53 -5.26
CA PRO A 300 -5.21 2.62 -4.28
C PRO A 300 -6.25 1.50 -4.51
N GLY A 301 -6.76 0.95 -3.42
CA GLY A 301 -7.72 -0.15 -3.43
C GLY A 301 -9.07 0.22 -4.05
N THR A 302 -10.08 -0.64 -3.86
CA THR A 302 -11.44 -0.48 -4.40
C THR A 302 -12.22 0.73 -3.91
N ALA A 303 -11.75 1.43 -2.89
CA ALA A 303 -12.43 2.62 -2.38
C ALA A 303 -12.32 3.84 -3.30
N LEU A 304 -11.52 3.78 -4.36
CA LEU A 304 -11.46 4.84 -5.37
C LEU A 304 -12.82 5.17 -6.01
N LEU A 305 -13.81 4.28 -5.86
CA LEU A 305 -15.09 4.36 -6.56
C LEU A 305 -16.32 4.16 -5.66
N ARG A 306 -16.15 3.99 -4.33
CA ARG A 306 -17.26 3.82 -3.39
C ARG A 306 -17.51 5.02 -2.48
N LEU A 307 -17.21 6.20 -2.89
CA LEU A 307 -17.64 7.38 -2.17
C LEU A 307 -18.94 7.87 -2.78
N THR A 308 -20.03 7.63 -2.01
CA THR A 308 -21.36 8.25 -2.05
C THR A 308 -21.80 8.98 -3.32
N ASN A 309 -23.02 8.85 -3.66
CA ASN A 309 -23.77 9.29 -4.84
C ASN A 309 -23.44 10.63 -5.50
N GLU A 310 -22.46 11.42 -5.02
CA GLU A 310 -22.10 12.72 -5.60
C GLU A 310 -20.60 13.10 -5.54
N GLN A 311 -19.74 12.32 -4.87
CA GLN A 311 -18.28 12.56 -4.84
C GLN A 311 -17.52 11.30 -5.20
N TYR A 312 -17.51 10.99 -6.48
CA TYR A 312 -16.50 10.10 -7.00
C TYR A 312 -15.13 10.78 -6.83
N LEU A 313 -14.22 10.18 -6.04
CA LEU A 313 -12.81 10.42 -6.25
C LEU A 313 -12.50 9.81 -7.63
N TYR A 314 -12.86 10.53 -8.64
CA TYR A 314 -12.38 10.28 -9.97
C TYR A 314 -10.86 10.22 -9.84
N LEU A 315 -10.22 9.19 -10.37
CA LEU A 315 -8.88 9.41 -10.91
C LEU A 315 -8.99 10.80 -11.50
N ASP A 316 -8.56 11.79 -10.72
CA ASP A 316 -8.98 13.15 -11.06
C ASP A 316 -8.35 13.40 -12.41
N VAL A 317 -9.19 13.62 -13.42
CA VAL A 317 -8.68 13.99 -14.72
C VAL A 317 -7.78 15.20 -14.56
N SER A 318 -7.98 15.99 -13.49
CA SER A 318 -7.06 17.04 -13.06
C SER A 318 -5.68 16.51 -12.67
N LEU A 319 -5.54 15.28 -12.18
CA LEU A 319 -4.22 14.67 -11.93
C LEU A 319 -3.44 14.44 -13.23
N LEU A 320 -4.16 13.99 -14.26
CA LEU A 320 -3.61 13.93 -15.61
C LEU A 320 -3.30 15.36 -16.12
N LEU A 321 -4.11 16.35 -15.72
CA LEU A 321 -3.96 17.75 -16.11
C LEU A 321 -2.78 18.45 -15.49
N HIS A 322 -2.47 18.18 -14.23
CA HIS A 322 -1.36 18.81 -13.52
C HIS A 322 0.01 18.26 -13.90
N LYS A 323 0.05 17.09 -14.54
CA LYS A 323 1.29 16.48 -15.05
C LYS A 323 1.48 16.66 -16.56
N LEU A 324 0.43 16.98 -17.32
CA LEU A 324 0.45 17.36 -18.74
C LEU A 324 0.60 18.86 -18.92
#